data_6785165a12b3db8cafe7ef692ee1a18a
#
_entry.id   6785165a12b3db8cafe7ef692ee1a18a
#
_cell.length_a   1.000
_cell.length_b   1.000
_cell.length_c   1.000
_cell.angle_alpha   90.00
_cell.angle_beta   90.00
_cell.angle_gamma   90.00
#
_symmetry.space_group_name_H-M   'P 1'
#
loop_
_entity.id
_entity.type
_entity.pdbx_description
1 polymer ?
#
loop_
_entity_poly.entity_id
_entity_poly.type
_entity_poly.pdbx_seq_one_letter_code
_entity_poly.pdbx_strand_id
1 'polypeptide(L)'
;MLFRSANGSAWSALYRGTGQVTVCFLGDGATNIGAFHEALNLAATWQLPVVFICENNQYMEYTPIGSVTAVPRPAADRAASYGLDPVVVDGNDVEAVYEVAQAAIGRARNGGGPALIEALTYRHGGHSRADPGKYRPDSEVKQWLARDPLPAYRAVLTGRGTDPALLDAIEARAAEAVDLATEEAKAGPQPRLELAVTNVWADGGHAWRN
;
A
#
# COMPACT_ATOMS: atom_id res chain seq x y z
N MET A 1 -11.43 -0.55 7.74
CA MET A 1 -12.36 -0.33 6.60
C MET A 1 -11.77 -0.83 5.28
N LEU A 2 -10.52 -0.52 4.97
CA LEU A 2 -9.86 -0.81 3.69
C LEU A 2 -9.99 -2.28 3.21
N PHE A 3 -9.66 -3.26 4.04
CA PHE A 3 -9.70 -4.68 3.67
C PHE A 3 -11.10 -5.16 3.26
N ARG A 4 -12.13 -4.78 4.04
CA ARG A 4 -13.52 -5.16 3.75
C ARG A 4 -14.02 -4.50 2.46
N SER A 5 -13.65 -3.25 2.23
CA SER A 5 -13.98 -2.54 0.98
C SER A 5 -13.29 -3.19 -0.22
N ALA A 6 -12.04 -3.63 -0.08
CA ALA A 6 -11.32 -4.34 -1.12
C ALA A 6 -12.01 -5.66 -1.50
N ASN A 7 -12.42 -6.45 -0.50
CA ASN A 7 -13.19 -7.66 -0.73
C ASN A 7 -14.54 -7.38 -1.39
N GLY A 8 -15.25 -6.33 -0.96
CA GLY A 8 -16.52 -5.93 -1.58
C GLY A 8 -16.37 -5.52 -3.03
N SER A 9 -15.31 -4.77 -3.36
CA SER A 9 -14.98 -4.40 -4.74
C SER A 9 -14.65 -5.62 -5.58
N ALA A 10 -13.80 -6.52 -5.07
CA ALA A 10 -13.43 -7.76 -5.77
C ALA A 10 -14.63 -8.69 -5.98
N TRP A 11 -15.48 -8.82 -4.96
CA TRP A 11 -16.71 -9.59 -5.07
C TRP A 11 -17.66 -9.00 -6.12
N SER A 12 -17.81 -7.68 -6.17
CA SER A 12 -18.60 -7.00 -7.20
C SER A 12 -18.04 -7.29 -8.60
N ALA A 13 -16.73 -7.23 -8.77
CA ALA A 13 -16.06 -7.55 -10.03
C ALA A 13 -16.31 -9.00 -10.47
N LEU A 14 -16.17 -9.94 -9.54
CA LEU A 14 -16.43 -11.36 -9.75
C LEU A 14 -17.89 -11.61 -10.13
N TYR A 15 -18.83 -11.09 -9.33
CA TYR A 15 -20.27 -11.26 -9.56
C TYR A 15 -20.72 -10.70 -10.92
N ARG A 16 -20.16 -9.56 -11.32
CA ARG A 16 -20.50 -8.88 -12.58
C ARG A 16 -19.71 -9.41 -13.78
N GLY A 17 -18.74 -10.27 -13.58
CA GLY A 17 -17.91 -10.83 -14.67
C GLY A 17 -17.07 -9.78 -15.40
N THR A 18 -16.60 -8.72 -14.71
CA THR A 18 -15.93 -7.58 -15.37
C THR A 18 -14.45 -7.83 -15.67
N GLY A 19 -13.85 -8.88 -15.13
CA GLY A 19 -12.41 -9.15 -15.24
C GLY A 19 -11.51 -8.16 -14.48
N GLN A 20 -12.11 -7.26 -13.69
CA GLN A 20 -11.37 -6.33 -12.83
C GLN A 20 -10.74 -7.07 -11.65
N VAL A 21 -9.55 -6.63 -11.25
CA VAL A 21 -8.86 -7.10 -10.05
C VAL A 21 -8.71 -5.93 -9.09
N THR A 22 -9.02 -6.15 -7.83
CA THR A 22 -8.82 -5.13 -6.79
C THR A 22 -7.41 -5.26 -6.23
N VAL A 23 -6.70 -4.14 -6.10
CA VAL A 23 -5.41 -4.08 -5.38
C VAL A 23 -5.62 -3.31 -4.09
N CYS A 24 -5.17 -3.89 -2.98
CA CYS A 24 -5.30 -3.33 -1.64
C CYS A 24 -3.91 -3.14 -1.03
N PHE A 25 -3.47 -1.90 -0.88
CA PHE A 25 -2.23 -1.56 -0.19
C PHE A 25 -2.46 -1.45 1.31
N LEU A 26 -1.51 -1.95 2.10
CA LEU A 26 -1.55 -1.91 3.55
C LEU A 26 -0.14 -1.79 4.13
N GLY A 27 0.00 -1.16 5.29
CA GLY A 27 1.25 -1.17 6.03
C GLY A 27 1.40 -2.44 6.89
N ASP A 28 2.62 -2.73 7.31
CA ASP A 28 2.99 -3.87 8.15
C ASP A 28 2.21 -3.93 9.47
N GLY A 29 2.03 -2.81 10.17
CA GLY A 29 1.24 -2.74 11.40
C GLY A 29 -0.22 -3.15 11.22
N ALA A 30 -0.79 -2.98 10.04
CA ALA A 30 -2.16 -3.37 9.74
C ALA A 30 -2.38 -4.89 9.73
N THR A 31 -1.31 -5.68 9.66
CA THR A 31 -1.39 -7.15 9.73
C THR A 31 -1.77 -7.67 11.12
N ASN A 32 -1.71 -6.83 12.16
CA ASN A 32 -2.03 -7.21 13.53
C ASN A 32 -3.48 -6.95 13.94
N ILE A 33 -4.32 -6.39 13.05
CA ILE A 33 -5.75 -6.15 13.34
C ILE A 33 -6.63 -7.29 12.85
N GLY A 34 -7.74 -7.55 13.56
CA GLY A 34 -8.68 -8.62 13.23
C GLY A 34 -9.22 -8.55 11.80
N ALA A 35 -9.48 -7.33 11.30
CA ALA A 35 -10.00 -7.11 9.95
C ALA A 35 -9.07 -7.61 8.83
N PHE A 36 -7.75 -7.66 9.06
CA PHE A 36 -6.79 -8.27 8.12
C PHE A 36 -7.06 -9.77 8.00
N HIS A 37 -7.14 -10.47 9.12
CA HIS A 37 -7.34 -11.92 9.16
C HIS A 37 -8.69 -12.33 8.57
N GLU A 38 -9.76 -11.61 8.95
CA GLU A 38 -11.12 -11.85 8.44
C GLU A 38 -11.19 -11.65 6.92
N ALA A 39 -10.59 -10.58 6.42
CA ALA A 39 -10.64 -10.26 5.00
C ALA A 39 -9.85 -11.27 4.15
N LEU A 40 -8.67 -11.69 4.58
CA LEU A 40 -7.88 -12.70 3.87
C LEU A 40 -8.58 -14.05 3.85
N ASN A 41 -9.13 -14.47 4.98
CA ASN A 41 -9.90 -15.72 5.03
C ASN A 41 -11.11 -15.68 4.09
N LEU A 42 -11.86 -14.58 4.08
CA LEU A 42 -13.02 -14.41 3.20
C LEU A 42 -12.60 -14.39 1.72
N ALA A 43 -11.54 -13.63 1.40
CA ALA A 43 -11.03 -13.54 0.03
C ALA A 43 -10.58 -14.91 -0.50
N ALA A 44 -9.87 -15.68 0.33
CA ALA A 44 -9.42 -17.02 -0.03
C ALA A 44 -10.59 -17.99 -0.19
N THR A 45 -11.55 -17.98 0.75
CA THR A 45 -12.73 -18.85 0.72
C THR A 45 -13.59 -18.63 -0.53
N TRP A 46 -13.74 -17.37 -0.95
CA TRP A 46 -14.55 -16.99 -2.11
C TRP A 46 -13.75 -16.85 -3.40
N GLN A 47 -12.45 -17.13 -3.36
CA GLN A 47 -11.54 -17.02 -4.52
C GLN A 47 -11.65 -15.65 -5.21
N LEU A 48 -11.68 -14.57 -4.38
CA LEU A 48 -11.89 -13.23 -4.89
C LEU A 48 -10.69 -12.73 -5.72
N PRO A 49 -10.92 -11.99 -6.80
CA PRO A 49 -9.86 -11.36 -7.59
C PRO A 49 -9.31 -10.13 -6.86
N VAL A 50 -8.54 -10.35 -5.80
CA VAL A 50 -7.90 -9.31 -5.00
C VAL A 50 -6.44 -9.63 -4.73
N VAL A 51 -5.59 -8.60 -4.84
CA VAL A 51 -4.17 -8.66 -4.48
C VAL A 51 -3.94 -7.72 -3.31
N PHE A 52 -3.49 -8.26 -2.18
CA PHE A 52 -3.08 -7.48 -1.02
C PHE A 52 -1.57 -7.26 -1.10
N ILE A 53 -1.15 -6.01 -1.02
CA ILE A 53 0.27 -5.63 -1.02
C ILE A 53 0.58 -4.98 0.33
N CYS A 54 1.38 -5.67 1.14
CA CYS A 54 1.89 -5.19 2.41
C CYS A 54 3.19 -4.42 2.17
N GLU A 55 3.14 -3.11 2.34
CA GLU A 55 4.32 -2.25 2.36
C GLU A 55 4.97 -2.37 3.74
N ASN A 56 5.85 -3.37 3.90
CA ASN A 56 6.58 -3.57 5.15
C ASN A 56 7.73 -2.56 5.23
N ASN A 57 7.44 -1.40 5.81
CA ASN A 57 8.42 -0.34 6.02
C ASN A 57 9.16 -0.45 7.36
N GLN A 58 9.00 -1.58 8.07
CA GLN A 58 9.65 -1.99 9.32
C GLN A 58 9.18 -1.26 10.59
N TYR A 59 8.31 -0.26 10.47
CA TYR A 59 7.85 0.51 11.61
C TYR A 59 6.34 0.77 11.58
N MET A 60 5.66 0.27 12.59
CA MET A 60 4.27 0.63 12.90
C MET A 60 4.30 1.93 13.74
N GLU A 61 3.99 3.06 13.11
CA GLU A 61 4.13 4.39 13.71
C GLU A 61 5.55 4.63 14.27
N TYR A 62 5.76 4.51 15.56
CA TYR A 62 7.06 4.68 16.25
C TYR A 62 7.69 3.37 16.68
N THR A 63 7.00 2.24 16.47
CA THR A 63 7.37 0.94 17.01
C THR A 63 7.93 0.03 15.92
N PRO A 64 9.12 -0.56 16.11
CA PRO A 64 9.64 -1.57 15.19
C PRO A 64 8.66 -2.73 15.05
N ILE A 65 8.32 -3.13 13.84
CA ILE A 65 7.33 -4.17 13.59
C ILE A 65 7.70 -5.50 14.25
N GLY A 66 8.96 -5.84 14.29
CA GLY A 66 9.45 -7.06 14.92
C GLY A 66 9.26 -7.13 16.45
N SER A 67 8.98 -6.00 17.13
CA SER A 67 8.69 -5.99 18.56
C SER A 67 7.22 -6.24 18.91
N VAL A 68 6.32 -6.17 17.91
CA VAL A 68 4.87 -6.28 18.09
C VAL A 68 4.24 -7.35 17.21
N THR A 69 5.05 -8.09 16.45
CA THR A 69 4.60 -9.17 15.57
C THR A 69 5.37 -10.44 15.89
N ALA A 70 4.64 -11.54 16.10
CA ALA A 70 5.21 -12.82 16.51
C ALA A 70 6.03 -13.53 15.41
N VAL A 71 5.85 -13.12 14.15
CA VAL A 71 6.50 -13.72 12.98
C VAL A 71 7.43 -12.71 12.32
N PRO A 72 8.57 -13.14 11.75
CA PRO A 72 9.55 -12.23 11.14
C PRO A 72 9.01 -11.43 9.95
N ARG A 73 8.13 -12.04 9.16
CA ARG A 73 7.51 -11.42 7.98
C ARG A 73 6.02 -11.27 8.23
N PRO A 74 5.55 -10.06 8.62
CA PRO A 74 4.21 -9.87 9.19
C PRO A 74 3.05 -10.25 8.27
N ALA A 75 3.23 -10.20 6.96
CA ALA A 75 2.24 -10.64 5.99
C ALA A 75 2.56 -12.04 5.44
N ALA A 76 3.74 -12.25 4.88
CA ALA A 76 4.09 -13.48 4.16
C ALA A 76 4.05 -14.73 5.04
N ASP A 77 4.54 -14.66 6.28
CA ASP A 77 4.54 -15.82 7.19
C ASP A 77 3.13 -16.21 7.67
N ARG A 78 2.14 -15.35 7.45
CA ARG A 78 0.72 -15.64 7.74
C ARG A 78 -0.06 -16.16 6.52
N ALA A 79 0.51 -16.07 5.33
CA ALA A 79 -0.17 -16.42 4.08
C ALA A 79 -0.70 -17.87 4.08
N ALA A 80 0.10 -18.81 4.56
CA ALA A 80 -0.26 -20.21 4.64
C ALA A 80 -1.51 -20.48 5.51
N SER A 81 -1.79 -19.64 6.51
CA SER A 81 -2.99 -19.74 7.34
C SER A 81 -4.29 -19.54 6.56
N TYR A 82 -4.21 -18.96 5.37
CA TYR A 82 -5.35 -18.72 4.47
C TYR A 82 -5.26 -19.56 3.19
N GLY A 83 -4.33 -20.52 3.14
CA GLY A 83 -4.10 -21.34 1.95
C GLY A 83 -3.45 -20.57 0.79
N LEU A 84 -2.73 -19.48 1.09
CA LEU A 84 -2.02 -18.67 0.10
C LEU A 84 -0.51 -18.96 0.16
N ASP A 85 0.14 -18.85 -0.99
CA ASP A 85 1.60 -18.93 -1.06
C ASP A 85 2.23 -17.64 -0.49
N PRO A 86 3.29 -17.77 0.32
CA PRO A 86 4.02 -16.61 0.80
C PRO A 86 4.81 -15.97 -0.35
N VAL A 87 4.58 -14.67 -0.59
CA VAL A 87 5.31 -13.90 -1.59
C VAL A 87 6.01 -12.74 -0.91
N VAL A 88 7.34 -12.66 -1.05
CA VAL A 88 8.15 -11.56 -0.52
C VAL A 88 8.97 -10.98 -1.67
N VAL A 89 9.04 -9.66 -1.73
CA VAL A 89 9.81 -8.95 -2.76
C VAL A 89 10.60 -7.79 -2.13
N ASP A 90 11.74 -7.44 -2.70
CA ASP A 90 12.42 -6.18 -2.38
C ASP A 90 11.55 -5.03 -2.91
N GLY A 91 10.89 -4.30 -2.00
CA GLY A 91 10.00 -3.19 -2.34
C GLY A 91 10.73 -1.99 -2.94
N ASN A 92 12.07 -1.95 -2.89
CA ASN A 92 12.89 -0.92 -3.51
C ASN A 92 13.38 -1.32 -4.91
N ASP A 93 13.10 -2.54 -5.37
CA ASP A 93 13.35 -2.97 -6.75
C ASP A 93 12.05 -2.91 -7.56
N VAL A 94 11.91 -1.84 -8.37
CA VAL A 94 10.68 -1.57 -9.11
C VAL A 94 10.37 -2.65 -10.15
N GLU A 95 11.38 -3.27 -10.76
CA GLU A 95 11.18 -4.34 -11.76
C GLU A 95 10.73 -5.64 -11.08
N ALA A 96 11.35 -6.01 -9.96
CA ALA A 96 10.93 -7.15 -9.17
C ALA A 96 9.49 -7.00 -8.65
N VAL A 97 9.13 -5.80 -8.17
CA VAL A 97 7.75 -5.49 -7.75
C VAL A 97 6.78 -5.61 -8.93
N TYR A 98 7.15 -5.10 -10.10
CA TYR A 98 6.34 -5.20 -11.32
C TYR A 98 6.06 -6.65 -11.71
N GLU A 99 7.10 -7.49 -11.75
CA GLU A 99 6.98 -8.91 -12.13
C GLU A 99 6.06 -9.68 -11.18
N VAL A 100 6.27 -9.52 -9.87
CA VAL A 100 5.46 -10.18 -8.84
C VAL A 100 4.00 -9.70 -8.90
N ALA A 101 3.78 -8.39 -9.03
CA ALA A 101 2.44 -7.81 -9.12
C ALA A 101 1.72 -8.26 -10.40
N GLN A 102 2.42 -8.27 -11.54
CA GLN A 102 1.86 -8.73 -12.82
C GLN A 102 1.41 -10.19 -12.74
N ALA A 103 2.24 -11.05 -12.17
CA ALA A 103 1.92 -12.48 -11.99
C ALA A 103 0.69 -12.66 -11.07
N ALA A 104 0.66 -11.96 -9.93
CA ALA A 104 -0.44 -12.04 -8.98
C ALA A 104 -1.76 -11.52 -9.56
N ILE A 105 -1.73 -10.36 -10.24
CA ILE A 105 -2.91 -9.77 -10.89
C ILE A 105 -3.40 -10.65 -12.03
N GLY A 106 -2.48 -11.19 -12.86
CA GLY A 106 -2.82 -12.12 -13.93
C GLY A 106 -3.50 -13.39 -13.39
N ARG A 107 -2.96 -13.98 -12.34
CA ARG A 107 -3.56 -15.16 -11.68
C ARG A 107 -4.95 -14.83 -11.12
N ALA A 108 -5.09 -13.74 -10.39
CA ALA A 108 -6.37 -13.36 -9.80
C ALA A 108 -7.45 -13.07 -10.87
N ARG A 109 -7.08 -12.42 -11.98
CA ARG A 109 -7.97 -12.14 -13.11
C ARG A 109 -8.48 -13.40 -13.79
N ASN A 110 -7.67 -14.44 -13.81
CA ASN A 110 -7.99 -15.74 -14.43
C ASN A 110 -8.61 -16.73 -13.42
N GLY A 111 -9.14 -16.27 -12.30
CA GLY A 111 -9.83 -17.11 -11.33
C GLY A 111 -8.93 -17.88 -10.36
N GLY A 112 -7.63 -17.57 -10.31
CA GLY A 112 -6.67 -18.22 -9.40
C GLY A 112 -6.72 -17.68 -7.96
N GLY A 113 -7.75 -16.93 -7.60
CA GLY A 113 -7.99 -16.42 -6.25
C GLY A 113 -7.08 -15.26 -5.83
N PRO A 114 -7.08 -14.90 -4.52
CA PRO A 114 -6.33 -13.78 -4.01
C PRO A 114 -4.82 -14.05 -3.93
N ALA A 115 -4.06 -12.97 -3.78
CA ALA A 115 -2.63 -13.01 -3.45
C ALA A 115 -2.33 -12.09 -2.27
N LEU A 116 -1.29 -12.45 -1.50
CA LEU A 116 -0.70 -11.62 -0.46
C LEU A 116 0.78 -11.47 -0.75
N ILE A 117 1.21 -10.23 -1.02
CA ILE A 117 2.59 -9.87 -1.33
C ILE A 117 3.11 -9.01 -0.18
N GLU A 118 4.28 -9.33 0.34
CA GLU A 118 5.01 -8.49 1.28
C GLU A 118 6.18 -7.83 0.56
N ALA A 119 6.10 -6.51 0.38
CA ALA A 119 7.15 -5.69 -0.20
C ALA A 119 8.00 -5.09 0.93
N LEU A 120 9.24 -5.54 1.05
CA LEU A 120 10.18 -5.04 2.04
C LEU A 120 10.72 -3.69 1.59
N THR A 121 10.45 -2.67 2.36
CA THR A 121 10.90 -1.30 2.10
C THR A 121 11.26 -0.59 3.40
N TYR A 122 11.39 0.72 3.37
CA TYR A 122 11.69 1.52 4.55
C TYR A 122 11.06 2.91 4.47
N ARG A 123 10.52 3.38 5.57
CA ARG A 123 10.01 4.75 5.67
C ARG A 123 11.17 5.73 5.89
N HIS A 124 11.56 6.50 4.87
CA HIS A 124 12.69 7.43 4.93
C HIS A 124 12.49 8.57 5.94
N GLY A 125 11.33 9.21 5.90
CA GLY A 125 10.96 10.26 6.85
C GLY A 125 10.40 9.74 8.18
N GLY A 126 10.01 10.63 9.08
CA GLY A 126 9.20 10.29 10.25
C GLY A 126 7.80 9.82 9.86
N HIS A 127 7.04 9.32 10.84
CA HIS A 127 5.65 8.88 10.62
C HIS A 127 4.72 10.02 10.20
N SER A 128 5.00 11.20 10.68
CA SER A 128 4.28 12.43 10.33
C SER A 128 5.27 13.56 10.11
N ARG A 129 4.77 14.69 9.59
CA ARG A 129 5.58 15.91 9.38
C ARG A 129 6.24 16.42 10.67
N ALA A 130 5.62 16.20 11.81
CA ALA A 130 6.12 16.64 13.12
C ALA A 130 7.03 15.60 13.80
N ASP A 131 7.15 14.40 13.25
CA ASP A 131 7.94 13.32 13.83
C ASP A 131 9.42 13.41 13.41
N PRO A 132 10.34 13.66 14.36
CA PRO A 132 11.77 13.74 14.07
C PRO A 132 12.43 12.37 13.83
N GLY A 133 11.71 11.26 13.98
CA GLY A 133 12.21 9.90 13.73
C GLY A 133 13.29 9.38 14.69
N LYS A 134 13.48 10.00 15.86
CA LYS A 134 14.56 9.68 16.80
C LYS A 134 14.51 8.29 17.44
N TYR A 135 13.43 7.56 17.26
CA TYR A 135 13.29 6.17 17.72
C TYR A 135 14.02 5.16 16.83
N ARG A 136 14.56 5.60 15.70
CA ARG A 136 15.32 4.79 14.74
C ARG A 136 16.81 5.10 14.84
N PRO A 137 17.70 4.09 14.81
CA PRO A 137 19.14 4.32 14.75
C PRO A 137 19.54 5.06 13.46
N ASP A 138 20.38 6.09 13.58
CA ASP A 138 20.87 6.85 12.41
C ASP A 138 21.59 5.97 11.39
N SER A 139 22.28 4.92 11.85
CA SER A 139 22.97 3.96 10.97
C SER A 139 21.98 3.15 10.14
N GLU A 140 20.85 2.77 10.69
CA GLU A 140 19.78 2.06 9.98
C GLU A 140 19.16 2.95 8.90
N VAL A 141 18.80 4.19 9.27
CA VAL A 141 18.25 5.18 8.33
C VAL A 141 19.21 5.42 7.17
N LYS A 142 20.51 5.60 7.43
CA LYS A 142 21.53 5.81 6.40
C LYS A 142 21.68 4.61 5.45
N GLN A 143 21.61 3.39 5.98
CA GLN A 143 21.69 2.18 5.16
C GLN A 143 20.50 2.07 4.20
N TRP A 144 19.30 2.39 4.66
CA TRP A 144 18.11 2.36 3.83
C TRP A 144 18.04 3.51 2.82
N LEU A 145 18.46 4.72 3.20
CA LEU A 145 18.58 5.84 2.27
C LEU A 145 19.55 5.56 1.12
N ALA A 146 20.61 4.80 1.39
CA ALA A 146 21.54 4.37 0.33
C ALA A 146 20.92 3.40 -0.68
N ARG A 147 19.75 2.84 -0.36
CA ARG A 147 18.96 1.93 -1.20
C ARG A 147 17.65 2.57 -1.67
N ASP A 148 17.61 3.90 -1.74
CA ASP A 148 16.45 4.63 -2.27
C ASP A 148 16.15 4.17 -3.71
N PRO A 149 14.89 3.72 -3.98
CA PRO A 149 14.52 3.19 -5.28
C PRO A 149 14.64 4.20 -6.42
N LEU A 150 14.46 5.49 -6.17
CA LEU A 150 14.48 6.51 -7.23
C LEU A 150 15.87 6.66 -7.85
N PRO A 151 16.94 7.01 -7.09
CA PRO A 151 18.29 7.09 -7.66
C PRO A 151 18.80 5.73 -8.12
N ALA A 152 18.44 4.63 -7.46
CA ALA A 152 18.86 3.30 -7.87
C ALA A 152 18.30 2.93 -9.25
N TYR A 153 17.01 3.13 -9.49
CA TYR A 153 16.39 2.81 -10.78
C TYR A 153 16.80 3.80 -11.87
N ARG A 154 17.02 5.07 -11.54
CA ARG A 154 17.60 6.04 -12.44
C ARG A 154 18.96 5.55 -12.99
N ALA A 155 19.82 5.02 -12.12
CA ALA A 155 21.10 4.46 -12.53
C ALA A 155 20.94 3.25 -13.47
N VAL A 156 19.98 2.37 -13.20
CA VAL A 156 19.64 1.24 -14.08
C VAL A 156 19.21 1.71 -15.47
N LEU A 157 18.29 2.67 -15.55
CA LEU A 157 17.78 3.21 -16.81
C LEU A 157 18.88 3.90 -17.62
N THR A 158 19.70 4.72 -16.96
CA THR A 158 20.85 5.38 -17.60
C THR A 158 21.86 4.35 -18.12
N GLY A 159 22.14 3.31 -17.33
CA GLY A 159 23.00 2.21 -17.76
C GLY A 159 22.46 1.42 -18.96
N ARG A 160 21.17 1.44 -19.18
CA ARG A 160 20.47 0.85 -20.35
C ARG A 160 20.36 1.81 -21.54
N GLY A 161 20.91 3.02 -21.42
CA GLY A 161 20.97 4.00 -22.52
C GLY A 161 19.80 4.99 -22.53
N THR A 162 19.00 5.08 -21.47
CA THR A 162 17.98 6.13 -21.35
C THR A 162 18.65 7.49 -21.20
N ASP A 163 18.21 8.48 -21.97
CA ASP A 163 18.73 9.84 -21.90
C ASP A 163 18.47 10.45 -20.51
N PRO A 164 19.51 10.89 -19.79
CA PRO A 164 19.35 11.56 -18.50
C PRO A 164 18.41 12.78 -18.54
N ALA A 165 18.40 13.53 -19.65
CA ALA A 165 17.52 14.69 -19.82
C ALA A 165 16.03 14.31 -19.82
N LEU A 166 15.69 13.12 -20.32
CA LEU A 166 14.32 12.60 -20.23
C LEU A 166 13.93 12.32 -18.76
N LEU A 167 14.84 11.76 -17.99
CA LEU A 167 14.61 11.46 -16.56
C LEU A 167 14.46 12.76 -15.76
N ASP A 168 15.31 13.77 -16.03
CA ASP A 168 15.19 15.10 -15.42
C ASP A 168 13.82 15.75 -15.73
N ALA A 169 13.38 15.64 -16.97
CA ALA A 169 12.07 16.16 -17.38
C ALA A 169 10.90 15.43 -16.70
N ILE A 170 11.02 14.13 -16.41
CA ILE A 170 10.01 13.36 -15.68
C ILE A 170 9.95 13.84 -14.22
N GLU A 171 11.09 13.99 -13.56
CA GLU A 171 11.18 14.48 -12.19
C GLU A 171 10.61 15.89 -12.06
N ALA A 172 10.97 16.80 -12.98
CA ALA A 172 10.45 18.16 -13.01
C ALA A 172 8.92 18.21 -13.16
N ARG A 173 8.35 17.40 -14.06
CA ARG A 173 6.90 17.31 -14.23
C ARG A 173 6.19 16.75 -12.99
N ALA A 174 6.80 15.78 -12.32
CA ALA A 174 6.24 15.22 -11.09
C ALA A 174 6.23 16.27 -9.96
N ALA A 175 7.30 17.04 -9.81
CA ALA A 175 7.37 18.14 -8.85
C ALA A 175 6.33 19.23 -9.16
N GLU A 176 6.25 19.68 -10.41
CA GLU A 176 5.26 20.67 -10.85
C GLU A 176 3.82 20.20 -10.58
N ALA A 177 3.50 18.93 -10.83
CA ALA A 177 2.17 18.39 -10.57
C ALA A 177 1.81 18.44 -9.07
N VAL A 178 2.77 18.18 -8.19
CA VAL A 178 2.57 18.28 -6.73
C VAL A 178 2.40 19.74 -6.30
N ASP A 179 3.19 20.66 -6.85
CA ASP A 179 3.10 22.09 -6.55
C ASP A 179 1.74 22.65 -7.00
N LEU A 180 1.30 22.35 -8.21
CA LEU A 180 -0.02 22.77 -8.72
C LEU A 180 -1.17 22.22 -7.86
N ALA A 181 -1.14 20.94 -7.52
CA ALA A 181 -2.15 20.34 -6.65
C ALA A 181 -2.14 20.96 -5.25
N THR A 182 -0.98 21.35 -4.74
CA THR A 182 -0.83 22.04 -3.45
C THR A 182 -1.45 23.43 -3.48
N GLU A 183 -1.19 24.21 -4.52
CA GLU A 183 -1.78 25.54 -4.66
C GLU A 183 -3.29 25.47 -4.89
N GLU A 184 -3.76 24.51 -5.67
CA GLU A 184 -5.20 24.26 -5.84
C GLU A 184 -5.88 23.91 -4.50
N ALA A 185 -5.26 23.04 -3.71
CA ALA A 185 -5.78 22.68 -2.38
C ALA A 185 -5.81 23.87 -1.42
N LYS A 186 -4.78 24.74 -1.43
CA LYS A 186 -4.74 25.96 -0.62
C LYS A 186 -5.80 26.98 -1.04
N ALA A 187 -6.08 27.09 -2.34
CA ALA A 187 -7.11 27.96 -2.89
C ALA A 187 -8.53 27.42 -2.69
N GLY A 188 -8.67 26.16 -2.32
CA GLY A 188 -9.96 25.50 -2.12
C GLY A 188 -10.77 26.13 -0.97
N PRO A 189 -12.11 26.07 -1.05
CA PRO A 189 -12.96 26.63 0.01
C PRO A 189 -12.80 25.83 1.30
N GLN A 190 -12.87 26.53 2.43
CA GLN A 190 -12.93 25.85 3.74
C GLN A 190 -14.17 24.95 3.83
N PRO A 191 -14.07 23.78 4.46
CA PRO A 191 -15.23 22.93 4.70
C PRO A 191 -16.31 23.66 5.48
N ARG A 192 -17.56 23.56 5.04
CA ARG A 192 -18.68 24.11 5.79
C ARG A 192 -18.89 23.33 7.08
N LEU A 193 -19.19 24.03 8.17
CA LEU A 193 -19.34 23.42 9.51
C LEU A 193 -20.46 22.36 9.53
N GLU A 194 -21.52 22.56 8.74
CA GLU A 194 -22.64 21.64 8.63
C GLU A 194 -22.24 20.25 8.12
N LEU A 195 -21.11 20.14 7.37
CA LEU A 195 -20.62 18.86 6.89
C LEU A 195 -20.19 17.92 8.03
N ALA A 196 -19.89 18.45 9.21
CA ALA A 196 -19.55 17.64 10.39
C ALA A 196 -20.71 16.74 10.85
N VAL A 197 -21.95 17.13 10.55
CA VAL A 197 -23.17 16.43 11.01
C VAL A 197 -24.07 15.97 9.85
N THR A 198 -23.64 16.13 8.60
CA THR A 198 -24.36 15.65 7.43
C THR A 198 -23.70 14.41 6.84
N ASN A 199 -24.45 13.60 6.13
CA ASN A 199 -23.94 12.37 5.48
C ASN A 199 -23.29 11.36 6.45
N VAL A 200 -23.68 11.38 7.72
CA VAL A 200 -23.20 10.42 8.73
C VAL A 200 -23.85 9.06 8.54
N TRP A 201 -25.11 9.03 8.11
CA TRP A 201 -25.90 7.84 7.83
C TRP A 201 -26.29 7.78 6.36
N ALA A 202 -26.66 6.60 5.88
CA ALA A 202 -27.05 6.38 4.48
C ALA A 202 -28.27 7.22 4.04
N ASP A 203 -29.11 7.63 4.97
CA ASP A 203 -30.25 8.51 4.76
C ASP A 203 -29.95 10.02 4.96
N GLY A 204 -28.68 10.37 5.13
CA GLY A 204 -28.24 11.75 5.38
C GLY A 204 -28.53 12.26 6.79
N GLY A 205 -29.14 11.47 7.65
CA GLY A 205 -29.42 11.84 9.05
C GLY A 205 -28.16 11.87 9.91
N HIS A 206 -28.21 12.63 11.00
CA HIS A 206 -27.12 12.77 11.99
C HIS A 206 -27.55 12.35 13.41
N ALA A 207 -28.83 12.07 13.60
CA ALA A 207 -29.34 11.65 14.91
C ALA A 207 -28.94 10.22 15.25
N TRP A 208 -28.61 9.95 16.52
CA TRP A 208 -28.49 8.60 17.05
C TRP A 208 -29.79 7.84 16.87
N ARG A 209 -29.69 6.66 16.29
CA ARG A 209 -30.81 5.72 16.25
C ARG A 209 -30.60 4.70 17.36
N ASN A 210 -31.42 4.77 18.40
CA ASN A 210 -31.49 3.77 19.44
C ASN A 210 -32.15 2.49 18.91
#